data_c194b1f43416303a5bb437ebec0647b7
#
_entry.id   c194b1f43416303a5bb437ebec0647b7
#
_cell.length_a   1.000
_cell.length_b   1.000
_cell.length_c   1.000
_cell.angle_alpha   90.00
_cell.angle_beta   90.00
_cell.angle_gamma   90.00
#
_symmetry.space_group_name_H-M   'P 1'
#
loop_
_entity.id
_entity.type
_entity.pdbx_description
1 polymer ?
#
loop_
_entity_poly.entity_id
_entity_poly.type
_entity_poly.pdbx_seq_one_letter_code
_entity_poly.pdbx_strand_id
1 'polypeptide(L)'
;MDVTIVIPTKNAGRLFEKVLKKVFAQETTYEYEVICVDSGSSDNTIEIIKKFPCKLYEIPASEFGHGKTRNYGASKGTGEYIVFITQDAMPASSKWLQNFIDAMKSDPEIVGGFGIHYPYPDCNVIDKMDLYYHFKNFGDDNTIFQITDENRQRYKEEEGYRHLLSFFSDNNSCIRRDIFEKYPYKDVSFAEDQIWAKQMIELGYKKLYSRFAPVY
;
A
#
# COMPACT_ATOMS: atom_id res chain seq x y z
N MET A 1 -0.17 -18.18 -7.15
CA MET A 1 -0.19 -17.17 -6.05
C MET A 1 -0.90 -15.95 -6.57
N ASP A 2 -1.95 -15.49 -5.91
CA ASP A 2 -2.70 -14.33 -6.38
C ASP A 2 -2.09 -13.03 -5.86
N VAL A 3 -1.59 -13.03 -4.61
CA VAL A 3 -1.12 -11.82 -3.95
C VAL A 3 0.25 -12.01 -3.30
N THR A 4 1.12 -11.03 -3.44
CA THR A 4 2.34 -10.86 -2.66
C THR A 4 2.19 -9.65 -1.75
N ILE A 5 2.20 -9.84 -0.43
CA ILE A 5 2.21 -8.75 0.54
C ILE A 5 3.66 -8.45 0.91
N VAL A 6 4.11 -7.23 0.70
CA VAL A 6 5.48 -6.78 0.98
C VAL A 6 5.48 -5.81 2.14
N ILE A 7 6.29 -6.09 3.15
CA ILE A 7 6.41 -5.30 4.38
C ILE A 7 7.87 -4.95 4.63
N PRO A 8 8.32 -3.73 4.31
CA PRO A 8 9.61 -3.24 4.77
C PRO A 8 9.62 -3.11 6.31
N THR A 9 10.71 -3.56 6.95
CA THR A 9 10.82 -3.53 8.41
C THR A 9 12.13 -2.93 8.88
N LYS A 10 12.04 -2.21 10.02
CA LYS A 10 13.18 -1.69 10.76
C LYS A 10 12.77 -1.38 12.20
N ASN A 11 13.26 -2.14 13.17
CA ASN A 11 12.97 -1.95 14.60
C ASN A 11 11.45 -1.80 14.86
N ALA A 12 10.66 -2.74 14.33
CA ALA A 12 9.21 -2.65 14.27
C ALA A 12 8.52 -2.91 15.64
N GLY A 13 9.24 -3.51 16.57
CA GLY A 13 8.79 -3.71 17.94
C GLY A 13 7.57 -4.62 18.08
N ARG A 14 6.91 -4.52 19.25
CA ARG A 14 5.78 -5.42 19.60
C ARG A 14 4.50 -5.18 18.78
N LEU A 15 4.32 -3.99 18.22
CA LEU A 15 3.16 -3.69 17.39
C LEU A 15 3.13 -4.59 16.15
N PHE A 16 4.30 -4.85 15.57
CA PHE A 16 4.43 -5.64 14.37
C PHE A 16 3.91 -7.09 14.53
N GLU A 17 4.06 -7.69 15.71
CA GLU A 17 3.46 -9.01 15.98
C GLU A 17 1.93 -8.98 15.84
N LYS A 18 1.27 -7.87 16.25
CA LYS A 18 -0.18 -7.70 16.08
C LYS A 18 -0.54 -7.49 14.60
N VAL A 19 0.27 -6.74 13.86
CA VAL A 19 0.10 -6.55 12.41
C VAL A 19 0.16 -7.91 11.70
N LEU A 20 1.19 -8.72 11.93
CA LEU A 20 1.33 -10.04 11.30
C LEU A 20 0.17 -10.97 11.70
N LYS A 21 -0.27 -10.98 12.96
CA LYS A 21 -1.45 -11.75 13.38
C LYS A 21 -2.69 -11.37 12.57
N LYS A 22 -2.92 -10.09 12.29
CA LYS A 22 -4.04 -9.62 11.47
C LYS A 22 -3.88 -9.93 9.99
N VAL A 23 -2.66 -9.84 9.46
CA VAL A 23 -2.34 -10.23 8.08
C VAL A 23 -2.61 -11.72 7.86
N PHE A 24 -2.19 -12.60 8.78
CA PHE A 24 -2.41 -14.04 8.64
C PHE A 24 -3.80 -14.53 9.11
N ALA A 25 -4.62 -13.65 9.68
CA ALA A 25 -6.02 -13.93 10.02
C ALA A 25 -7.01 -13.45 8.95
N GLN A 26 -6.56 -13.16 7.73
CA GLN A 26 -7.44 -12.71 6.67
C GLN A 26 -8.33 -13.86 6.16
N GLU A 27 -9.62 -13.57 6.08
CA GLU A 27 -10.64 -14.44 5.48
C GLU A 27 -10.77 -14.09 4.00
N THR A 28 -10.03 -14.80 3.16
CA THR A 28 -9.96 -14.54 1.72
C THR A 28 -9.94 -15.84 0.92
N THR A 29 -10.44 -15.78 -0.31
CA THR A 29 -10.33 -16.87 -1.29
C THR A 29 -9.04 -16.78 -2.12
N TYR A 30 -8.29 -15.68 -1.98
CA TYR A 30 -7.04 -15.47 -2.70
C TYR A 30 -5.86 -16.13 -1.97
N GLU A 31 -5.03 -16.83 -2.72
CA GLU A 31 -3.75 -17.34 -2.21
C GLU A 31 -2.76 -16.20 -2.09
N TYR A 32 -2.15 -16.04 -0.92
CA TYR A 32 -1.18 -14.98 -0.70
C TYR A 32 0.08 -15.43 0.04
N GLU A 33 1.17 -14.73 -0.22
CA GLU A 33 2.44 -14.85 0.47
C GLU A 33 2.81 -13.53 1.13
N VAL A 34 3.60 -13.60 2.19
CA VAL A 34 4.08 -12.41 2.93
C VAL A 34 5.60 -12.37 2.87
N ILE A 35 6.12 -11.25 2.41
CA ILE A 35 7.55 -10.97 2.29
C ILE A 35 7.89 -9.82 3.21
N CYS A 36 8.75 -10.07 4.19
CA CYS A 36 9.35 -9.05 5.03
C CYS A 36 10.75 -8.74 4.54
N VAL A 37 11.05 -7.45 4.33
CA VAL A 37 12.39 -6.99 3.98
C VAL A 37 12.92 -6.17 5.16
N ASP A 38 13.80 -6.77 5.95
CA ASP A 38 14.40 -6.12 7.12
C ASP A 38 15.66 -5.38 6.76
N SER A 39 15.73 -4.11 7.12
CA SER A 39 16.87 -3.24 6.85
C SER A 39 17.82 -3.07 8.05
N GLY A 40 18.11 -4.20 8.71
CA GLY A 40 19.07 -4.27 9.82
C GLY A 40 18.46 -3.87 11.16
N SER A 41 17.36 -4.51 11.56
CA SER A 41 16.80 -4.36 12.90
C SER A 41 17.77 -4.85 13.99
N SER A 42 17.79 -4.14 15.11
CA SER A 42 18.57 -4.47 16.29
C SER A 42 17.70 -4.87 17.50
N ASP A 43 16.39 -4.79 17.34
CA ASP A 43 15.40 -5.25 18.32
C ASP A 43 14.91 -6.68 18.00
N ASN A 44 13.80 -7.11 18.58
CA ASN A 44 13.20 -8.43 18.38
C ASN A 44 12.38 -8.58 17.09
N THR A 45 12.48 -7.67 16.12
CA THR A 45 11.70 -7.70 14.88
C THR A 45 11.90 -9.00 14.09
N ILE A 46 13.14 -9.44 13.92
CA ILE A 46 13.47 -10.68 13.18
C ILE A 46 12.89 -11.92 13.88
N GLU A 47 12.96 -11.97 15.20
CA GLU A 47 12.37 -13.07 15.99
C GLU A 47 10.85 -13.09 15.87
N ILE A 48 10.21 -11.93 15.80
CA ILE A 48 8.78 -11.82 15.55
C ILE A 48 8.43 -12.38 14.16
N ILE A 49 9.14 -11.95 13.10
CA ILE A 49 8.90 -12.42 11.74
C ILE A 49 8.98 -13.95 11.65
N LYS A 50 10.00 -14.55 12.28
CA LYS A 50 10.24 -16.01 12.27
C LYS A 50 9.14 -16.84 12.93
N LYS A 51 8.22 -16.22 13.70
CA LYS A 51 7.04 -16.91 14.28
C LYS A 51 5.91 -17.11 13.27
N PHE A 52 5.98 -16.47 12.12
CA PHE A 52 4.95 -16.50 11.08
C PHE A 52 5.51 -17.09 9.77
N PRO A 53 4.66 -17.58 8.86
CA PRO A 53 5.11 -18.13 7.57
C PRO A 53 5.50 -17.01 6.58
N CYS A 54 6.30 -16.05 7.04
CA CYS A 54 6.87 -15.00 6.22
C CYS A 54 8.14 -15.46 5.51
N LYS A 55 8.36 -14.98 4.30
CA LYS A 55 9.68 -15.01 3.66
C LYS A 55 10.46 -13.79 4.12
N LEU A 56 11.52 -14.00 4.90
CA LEU A 56 12.38 -12.92 5.41
C LEU A 56 13.58 -12.72 4.48
N TYR A 57 13.79 -11.48 4.09
CA TYR A 57 15.00 -11.01 3.40
C TYR A 57 15.64 -9.90 4.23
N GLU A 58 16.94 -9.99 4.46
CA GLU A 58 17.69 -9.00 5.21
C GLU A 58 18.57 -8.20 4.26
N ILE A 59 18.57 -6.87 4.39
CA ILE A 59 19.44 -5.96 3.65
C ILE A 59 20.21 -5.08 4.63
N PRO A 60 21.44 -4.65 4.29
CA PRO A 60 22.14 -3.65 5.08
C PRO A 60 21.35 -2.35 5.21
N ALA A 61 21.44 -1.69 6.38
CA ALA A 61 20.76 -0.41 6.58
C ALA A 61 21.17 0.67 5.56
N SER A 62 22.39 0.60 5.04
CA SER A 62 22.91 1.50 4.01
C SER A 62 22.26 1.30 2.62
N GLU A 63 21.61 0.16 2.42
CA GLU A 63 20.91 -0.15 1.17
C GLU A 63 19.42 0.20 1.22
N PHE A 64 18.93 0.64 2.38
CA PHE A 64 17.55 1.04 2.53
C PHE A 64 17.21 2.25 1.64
N GLY A 65 16.06 2.19 1.03
CA GLY A 65 15.39 3.28 0.34
C GLY A 65 13.92 2.88 0.19
N HIS A 66 12.99 3.83 0.36
CA HIS A 66 11.57 3.53 0.37
C HIS A 66 11.14 2.75 -0.88
N GLY A 67 11.39 3.29 -2.07
CA GLY A 67 11.09 2.62 -3.33
C GLY A 67 11.99 1.42 -3.60
N LYS A 68 13.29 1.54 -3.35
CA LYS A 68 14.27 0.47 -3.57
C LYS A 68 13.96 -0.79 -2.78
N THR A 69 13.63 -0.65 -1.49
CA THR A 69 13.31 -1.78 -0.62
C THR A 69 12.00 -2.46 -1.03
N ARG A 70 10.98 -1.67 -1.44
CA ARG A 70 9.72 -2.21 -1.97
C ARG A 70 9.91 -2.93 -3.30
N ASN A 71 10.68 -2.35 -4.22
CA ASN A 71 11.04 -3.01 -5.49
C ASN A 71 11.73 -4.35 -5.25
N TYR A 72 12.69 -4.38 -4.31
CA TYR A 72 13.38 -5.62 -3.93
C TYR A 72 12.41 -6.65 -3.36
N GLY A 73 11.55 -6.26 -2.41
CA GLY A 73 10.53 -7.16 -1.85
C GLY A 73 9.57 -7.69 -2.92
N ALA A 74 9.06 -6.82 -3.80
CA ALA A 74 8.19 -7.19 -4.90
C ALA A 74 8.83 -8.21 -5.86
N SER A 75 10.13 -8.08 -6.13
CA SER A 75 10.88 -9.01 -6.99
C SER A 75 11.05 -10.41 -6.38
N LYS A 76 10.81 -10.60 -5.08
CA LYS A 76 10.91 -11.91 -4.38
C LYS A 76 9.60 -12.68 -4.36
N GLY A 77 8.50 -12.05 -4.75
CA GLY A 77 7.19 -12.69 -4.80
C GLY A 77 6.71 -12.97 -6.21
N THR A 78 5.61 -13.73 -6.31
CA THR A 78 5.06 -14.22 -7.58
C THR A 78 3.57 -13.89 -7.77
N GLY A 79 2.93 -13.21 -6.81
CA GLY A 79 1.52 -12.86 -6.88
C GLY A 79 1.21 -11.91 -8.03
N GLU A 80 0.06 -12.06 -8.66
CA GLU A 80 -0.46 -11.17 -9.71
C GLU A 80 -0.62 -9.74 -9.20
N TYR A 81 -1.01 -9.60 -7.93
CA TYR A 81 -1.11 -8.34 -7.23
C TYR A 81 0.01 -8.22 -6.18
N ILE A 82 0.58 -7.03 -6.07
CA ILE A 82 1.55 -6.68 -5.04
C ILE A 82 0.84 -5.73 -4.07
N VAL A 83 0.77 -6.12 -2.80
CA VAL A 83 0.22 -5.28 -1.73
C VAL A 83 1.38 -4.78 -0.89
N PHE A 84 1.50 -3.47 -0.74
CA PHE A 84 2.45 -2.87 0.19
C PHE A 84 1.70 -2.40 1.44
N ILE A 85 2.25 -2.73 2.59
CA ILE A 85 1.87 -2.14 3.87
C ILE A 85 3.13 -1.77 4.66
N THR A 86 3.03 -0.76 5.52
CA THR A 86 4.09 -0.46 6.46
C THR A 86 4.01 -1.40 7.68
N GLN A 87 5.10 -1.49 8.42
CA GLN A 87 5.21 -2.40 9.58
C GLN A 87 4.22 -2.10 10.72
N ASP A 88 3.61 -0.94 10.69
CA ASP A 88 2.63 -0.43 11.67
C ASP A 88 1.21 -0.34 11.09
N ALA A 89 1.01 -0.61 9.80
CA ALA A 89 -0.31 -0.63 9.17
C ALA A 89 -1.03 -1.95 9.44
N MET A 90 -1.91 -1.96 10.42
CA MET A 90 -2.63 -3.15 10.85
C MET A 90 -3.99 -3.28 10.12
N PRO A 91 -4.25 -4.38 9.37
CA PRO A 91 -5.57 -4.62 8.79
C PRO A 91 -6.70 -4.48 9.83
N ALA A 92 -7.65 -3.59 9.57
CA ALA A 92 -8.75 -3.29 10.49
C ALA A 92 -9.97 -4.23 10.32
N SER A 93 -9.97 -5.04 9.25
CA SER A 93 -11.02 -6.03 8.94
C SER A 93 -10.41 -7.38 8.60
N SER A 94 -11.10 -8.48 8.93
CA SER A 94 -10.74 -9.82 8.46
C SER A 94 -10.95 -10.00 6.95
N LYS A 95 -11.67 -9.09 6.31
CA LYS A 95 -11.94 -9.06 4.86
C LYS A 95 -11.09 -8.02 4.12
N TRP A 96 -10.10 -7.41 4.77
CA TRP A 96 -9.27 -6.37 4.17
C TRP A 96 -8.66 -6.81 2.83
N LEU A 97 -8.01 -7.97 2.80
CA LEU A 97 -7.36 -8.46 1.59
C LEU A 97 -8.38 -8.83 0.50
N GLN A 98 -9.46 -9.54 0.89
CA GLN A 98 -10.55 -9.90 -0.04
C GLN A 98 -11.12 -8.66 -0.72
N ASN A 99 -11.56 -7.68 0.10
CA ASN A 99 -12.17 -6.46 -0.40
C ASN A 99 -11.24 -5.65 -1.29
N PHE A 100 -9.94 -5.64 -0.96
CA PHE A 100 -8.97 -4.89 -1.76
C PHE A 100 -8.80 -5.51 -3.15
N ILE A 101 -8.60 -6.82 -3.22
CA ILE A 101 -8.39 -7.50 -4.50
C ILE A 101 -9.67 -7.51 -5.34
N ASP A 102 -10.86 -7.71 -4.72
CA ASP A 102 -12.14 -7.61 -5.42
C ASP A 102 -12.33 -6.22 -6.03
N ALA A 103 -11.99 -5.17 -5.29
CA ALA A 103 -12.06 -3.80 -5.79
C ALA A 103 -11.06 -3.54 -6.92
N MET A 104 -9.83 -4.08 -6.85
CA MET A 104 -8.86 -4.00 -7.94
C MET A 104 -9.34 -4.73 -9.21
N LYS A 105 -10.06 -5.84 -9.05
CA LYS A 105 -10.60 -6.64 -10.17
C LYS A 105 -11.90 -6.10 -10.74
N SER A 106 -12.52 -5.10 -10.11
CA SER A 106 -13.79 -4.53 -10.57
C SER A 106 -13.73 -3.86 -11.95
N ASP A 107 -12.55 -3.42 -12.35
CA ASP A 107 -12.27 -2.86 -13.67
C ASP A 107 -10.83 -3.24 -14.09
N PRO A 108 -10.64 -3.89 -15.26
CA PRO A 108 -9.33 -4.37 -15.72
C PRO A 108 -8.34 -3.24 -16.04
N GLU A 109 -8.79 -2.00 -16.18
CA GLU A 109 -7.92 -0.84 -16.41
C GLU A 109 -7.36 -0.24 -15.10
N ILE A 110 -7.82 -0.70 -13.93
CA ILE A 110 -7.23 -0.31 -12.64
C ILE A 110 -5.85 -0.98 -12.52
N VAL A 111 -4.83 -0.15 -12.40
CA VAL A 111 -3.43 -0.62 -12.29
C VAL A 111 -2.88 -0.56 -10.88
N GLY A 112 -3.48 0.26 -10.03
CA GLY A 112 -3.11 0.38 -8.62
C GLY A 112 -4.19 1.04 -7.81
N GLY A 113 -4.17 0.80 -6.52
CA GLY A 113 -5.11 1.37 -5.56
C GLY A 113 -4.49 1.57 -4.19
N PHE A 114 -5.12 2.39 -3.38
CA PHE A 114 -4.79 2.57 -1.98
C PHE A 114 -6.05 2.46 -1.13
N GLY A 115 -5.89 1.93 0.10
CA GLY A 115 -6.97 1.78 1.04
C GLY A 115 -7.04 2.92 2.04
N ILE A 116 -8.19 3.06 2.70
CA ILE A 116 -8.36 4.02 3.79
C ILE A 116 -7.50 3.68 4.99
N HIS A 117 -7.01 4.71 5.68
CA HIS A 117 -6.35 4.58 6.97
C HIS A 117 -7.26 5.08 8.08
N TYR A 118 -7.38 4.30 9.13
CA TYR A 118 -8.03 4.69 10.37
C TYR A 118 -6.98 5.10 11.42
N PRO A 119 -7.23 6.12 12.20
CA PRO A 119 -6.35 6.46 13.31
C PRO A 119 -6.40 5.34 14.36
N TYR A 120 -5.25 5.02 14.95
CA TYR A 120 -5.23 4.15 16.13
C TYR A 120 -6.11 4.74 17.25
N PRO A 121 -6.80 3.90 18.06
CA PRO A 121 -7.72 4.38 19.10
C PRO A 121 -7.10 5.35 20.12
N ASP A 122 -5.81 5.18 20.41
CA ASP A 122 -5.02 5.95 21.37
C ASP A 122 -4.33 7.19 20.78
N CYS A 123 -4.47 7.42 19.48
CA CYS A 123 -3.96 8.61 18.82
C CYS A 123 -4.71 9.87 19.29
N ASN A 124 -4.05 11.03 19.26
CA ASN A 124 -4.65 12.29 19.70
C ASN A 124 -5.80 12.75 18.78
N VAL A 125 -6.61 13.70 19.26
CA VAL A 125 -7.82 14.16 18.55
C VAL A 125 -7.47 14.86 17.24
N ILE A 126 -6.36 15.60 17.19
CA ILE A 126 -5.94 16.36 16.00
C ILE A 126 -5.61 15.39 14.87
N ASP A 127 -4.77 14.40 15.14
CA ASP A 127 -4.40 13.38 14.13
C ASP A 127 -5.64 12.60 13.65
N LYS A 128 -6.61 12.33 14.56
CA LYS A 128 -7.89 11.70 14.18
C LYS A 128 -8.69 12.56 13.20
N MET A 129 -8.77 13.85 13.47
CA MET A 129 -9.49 14.77 12.61
C MET A 129 -8.79 14.96 11.27
N ASP A 130 -7.48 15.12 11.26
CA ASP A 130 -6.69 15.31 10.04
C ASP A 130 -6.84 14.10 9.13
N LEU A 131 -6.69 12.89 9.66
CA LEU A 131 -6.83 11.66 8.91
C LEU A 131 -8.26 11.47 8.38
N TYR A 132 -9.27 11.78 9.20
CA TYR A 132 -10.68 11.74 8.79
C TYR A 132 -10.96 12.69 7.62
N TYR A 133 -10.57 13.95 7.73
CA TYR A 133 -10.81 14.94 6.67
C TYR A 133 -9.99 14.64 5.42
N HIS A 134 -8.78 14.12 5.58
CA HIS A 134 -7.95 13.72 4.44
C HIS A 134 -8.68 12.64 3.60
N PHE A 135 -9.09 11.54 4.23
CA PHE A 135 -9.72 10.43 3.50
C PHE A 135 -11.15 10.72 3.04
N LYS A 136 -11.86 11.64 3.69
CA LYS A 136 -13.18 12.11 3.25
C LYS A 136 -13.17 12.71 1.83
N ASN A 137 -12.06 13.28 1.40
CA ASN A 137 -11.89 13.85 0.06
C ASN A 137 -11.95 12.78 -1.05
N PHE A 138 -11.72 11.51 -0.74
CA PHE A 138 -11.73 10.42 -1.71
C PHE A 138 -13.12 9.77 -1.87
N GLY A 139 -14.09 10.12 -1.01
CA GLY A 139 -15.46 9.62 -1.04
C GLY A 139 -15.78 8.60 0.05
N ASP A 140 -17.05 8.24 0.13
CA ASP A 140 -17.59 7.30 1.13
C ASP A 140 -17.73 5.87 0.58
N ASP A 141 -17.29 5.63 -0.65
CA ASP A 141 -17.31 4.35 -1.35
C ASP A 141 -15.97 4.13 -2.09
N ASN A 142 -15.81 2.98 -2.73
CA ASN A 142 -14.71 2.75 -3.66
C ASN A 142 -14.79 3.76 -4.81
N THR A 143 -13.70 4.47 -5.06
CA THR A 143 -13.66 5.54 -6.07
C THR A 143 -12.55 5.28 -7.06
N ILE A 144 -12.89 5.35 -8.37
CA ILE A 144 -11.91 5.20 -9.45
C ILE A 144 -11.53 6.59 -9.96
N PHE A 145 -10.23 6.84 -10.04
CA PHE A 145 -9.65 8.08 -10.55
C PHE A 145 -8.98 7.84 -11.91
N GLN A 146 -9.24 8.75 -12.84
CA GLN A 146 -8.62 8.77 -14.17
C GLN A 146 -8.64 10.21 -14.71
N ILE A 147 -7.69 10.57 -15.56
CA ILE A 147 -7.77 11.79 -16.35
C ILE A 147 -8.64 11.49 -17.59
N THR A 148 -9.80 12.13 -17.66
CA THR A 148 -10.71 12.08 -18.81
C THR A 148 -10.67 13.42 -19.57
N ASP A 149 -11.28 13.50 -20.75
CA ASP A 149 -11.36 14.76 -21.48
C ASP A 149 -12.15 15.84 -20.71
N GLU A 150 -13.13 15.43 -19.90
CA GLU A 150 -13.97 16.34 -19.10
C GLU A 150 -13.19 16.97 -17.92
N ASN A 151 -12.27 16.23 -17.30
CA ASN A 151 -11.53 16.71 -16.13
C ASN A 151 -10.08 17.13 -16.44
N ARG A 152 -9.62 16.95 -17.69
CA ARG A 152 -8.23 17.24 -18.10
C ARG A 152 -7.84 18.70 -17.88
N GLN A 153 -8.76 19.65 -18.16
CA GLN A 153 -8.48 21.06 -17.94
C GLN A 153 -8.32 21.35 -16.44
N ARG A 154 -9.22 20.83 -15.64
CA ARG A 154 -9.16 20.93 -14.18
C ARG A 154 -7.87 20.35 -13.61
N TYR A 155 -7.44 19.18 -14.11
CA TYR A 155 -6.16 18.56 -13.74
C TYR A 155 -4.97 19.48 -14.01
N LYS A 156 -4.98 20.21 -15.14
CA LYS A 156 -3.90 21.13 -15.52
C LYS A 156 -3.89 22.40 -14.65
N GLU A 157 -5.02 22.93 -14.29
CA GLU A 157 -5.15 24.25 -13.67
C GLU A 157 -5.23 24.21 -12.15
N GLU A 158 -5.89 23.20 -11.59
CA GLU A 158 -6.11 23.11 -10.14
C GLU A 158 -5.08 22.21 -9.45
N GLU A 159 -4.19 22.80 -8.66
CA GLU A 159 -3.17 22.04 -7.92
C GLU A 159 -3.78 21.03 -6.95
N GLY A 160 -4.81 21.40 -6.20
CA GLY A 160 -5.51 20.52 -5.26
C GLY A 160 -6.15 19.32 -5.96
N TYR A 161 -6.71 19.50 -7.16
CA TYR A 161 -7.27 18.42 -7.94
C TYR A 161 -6.19 17.48 -8.51
N ARG A 162 -5.06 18.04 -8.96
CA ARG A 162 -3.87 17.23 -9.34
C ARG A 162 -3.40 16.37 -8.18
N HIS A 163 -3.31 16.97 -6.99
CA HIS A 163 -2.90 16.24 -5.79
C HIS A 163 -3.88 15.10 -5.47
N LEU A 164 -5.18 15.36 -5.52
CA LEU A 164 -6.21 14.32 -5.31
C LEU A 164 -6.05 13.14 -6.27
N LEU A 165 -5.87 13.43 -7.57
CA LEU A 165 -5.70 12.38 -8.58
C LEU A 165 -4.37 11.64 -8.45
N SER A 166 -3.31 12.31 -7.98
CA SER A 166 -1.97 11.74 -7.87
C SER A 166 -1.70 11.09 -6.50
N PHE A 167 -2.56 11.34 -5.50
CA PHE A 167 -2.34 10.78 -4.17
C PHE A 167 -2.29 9.25 -4.20
N PHE A 168 -1.34 8.70 -3.47
CA PHE A 168 -1.16 7.27 -3.26
C PHE A 168 -0.48 7.05 -1.91
N SER A 169 -0.64 5.89 -1.28
CA SER A 169 -0.02 5.65 0.01
C SER A 169 0.33 4.18 0.22
N ASP A 170 1.61 3.90 0.29
CA ASP A 170 2.16 2.58 0.56
C ASP A 170 2.03 2.12 2.02
N ASN A 171 1.38 2.91 2.86
CA ASN A 171 0.88 2.37 4.13
C ASN A 171 -0.17 1.28 3.89
N ASN A 172 -0.88 1.36 2.76
CA ASN A 172 -1.93 0.42 2.38
C ASN A 172 -2.21 0.54 0.88
N SER A 173 -1.40 -0.08 0.05
CA SER A 173 -1.55 -0.01 -1.41
C SER A 173 -1.57 -1.40 -2.05
N CYS A 174 -2.15 -1.47 -3.26
CA CYS A 174 -2.18 -2.65 -4.09
C CYS A 174 -1.88 -2.25 -5.54
N ILE A 175 -0.99 -2.96 -6.20
CA ILE A 175 -0.57 -2.67 -7.58
C ILE A 175 -0.56 -3.98 -8.38
N ARG A 176 -0.97 -3.92 -9.63
CA ARG A 176 -0.82 -5.04 -10.56
C ARG A 176 0.66 -5.28 -10.87
N ARG A 177 1.08 -6.53 -10.79
CA ARG A 177 2.49 -6.91 -11.00
C ARG A 177 3.02 -6.53 -12.38
N ASP A 178 2.27 -6.81 -13.44
CA ASP A 178 2.67 -6.50 -14.82
C ASP A 178 2.97 -5.01 -15.04
N ILE A 179 2.22 -4.15 -14.35
CA ILE A 179 2.42 -2.70 -14.40
C ILE A 179 3.59 -2.28 -13.52
N PHE A 180 3.72 -2.88 -12.33
CA PHE A 180 4.83 -2.55 -11.42
C PHE A 180 6.19 -2.97 -11.99
N GLU A 181 6.27 -4.12 -12.67
CA GLU A 181 7.49 -4.58 -13.33
C GLU A 181 7.89 -3.67 -14.51
N LYS A 182 6.90 -3.11 -15.22
CA LYS A 182 7.13 -2.15 -16.30
C LYS A 182 7.51 -0.75 -15.79
N TYR A 183 6.93 -0.37 -14.66
CA TYR A 183 7.10 0.95 -14.04
C TYR A 183 7.38 0.79 -12.54
N PRO A 184 8.58 0.34 -12.15
CA PRO A 184 8.93 0.20 -10.73
C PRO A 184 9.05 1.57 -10.05
N TYR A 185 9.01 1.57 -8.73
CA TYR A 185 9.27 2.79 -7.97
C TYR A 185 10.65 3.37 -8.28
N LYS A 186 10.70 4.68 -8.38
CA LYS A 186 11.97 5.42 -8.53
C LYS A 186 12.74 5.41 -7.21
N ASP A 187 14.06 5.37 -7.31
CA ASP A 187 14.93 5.54 -6.16
C ASP A 187 15.03 7.02 -5.80
N VAL A 188 14.12 7.44 -4.93
CA VAL A 188 14.01 8.81 -4.41
C VAL A 188 13.96 8.77 -2.89
N SER A 189 14.28 9.88 -2.23
CA SER A 189 14.29 9.97 -0.77
C SER A 189 12.90 9.95 -0.14
N PHE A 190 11.86 10.35 -0.90
CA PHE A 190 10.49 10.49 -0.40
C PHE A 190 9.45 10.52 -1.53
N ALA A 191 8.22 10.06 -1.23
CA ALA A 191 7.04 10.12 -2.11
C ALA A 191 7.17 9.32 -3.44
N GLU A 192 7.91 8.21 -3.42
CA GLU A 192 8.04 7.30 -4.57
C GLU A 192 6.68 6.77 -5.05
N ASP A 193 5.77 6.51 -4.12
CA ASP A 193 4.41 6.05 -4.33
C ASP A 193 3.55 7.10 -5.05
N GLN A 194 3.61 8.36 -4.63
CA GLN A 194 2.88 9.46 -5.28
C GLN A 194 3.46 9.81 -6.65
N ILE A 195 4.78 9.74 -6.80
CA ILE A 195 5.45 9.90 -8.10
C ILE A 195 4.99 8.82 -9.07
N TRP A 196 4.91 7.57 -8.60
CA TRP A 196 4.42 6.45 -9.39
C TRP A 196 2.95 6.65 -9.79
N ALA A 197 2.09 6.96 -8.83
CA ALA A 197 0.66 7.15 -9.07
C ALA A 197 0.39 8.31 -10.04
N LYS A 198 1.13 9.42 -9.92
CA LYS A 198 1.06 10.53 -10.87
C LYS A 198 1.43 10.06 -12.28
N GLN A 199 2.51 9.30 -12.43
CA GLN A 199 2.92 8.76 -13.72
C GLN A 199 1.82 7.86 -14.32
N MET A 200 1.19 7.00 -13.53
CA MET A 200 0.12 6.12 -14.01
C MET A 200 -1.10 6.91 -14.49
N ILE A 201 -1.55 7.90 -13.73
CA ILE A 201 -2.67 8.76 -14.11
C ILE A 201 -2.36 9.56 -15.40
N GLU A 202 -1.14 10.08 -15.53
CA GLU A 202 -0.70 10.83 -16.73
C GLU A 202 -0.55 9.93 -17.97
N LEU A 203 -0.26 8.64 -17.78
CA LEU A 203 -0.29 7.62 -18.85
C LEU A 203 -1.71 7.16 -19.22
N GLY A 204 -2.74 7.65 -18.52
CA GLY A 204 -4.14 7.34 -18.79
C GLY A 204 -4.70 6.11 -18.07
N TYR A 205 -3.92 5.50 -17.20
CA TYR A 205 -4.40 4.37 -16.38
C TYR A 205 -5.39 4.81 -15.30
N LYS A 206 -6.19 3.86 -14.82
CA LYS A 206 -7.11 4.05 -13.69
C LYS A 206 -6.44 3.70 -12.37
N LYS A 207 -6.77 4.46 -11.34
CA LYS A 207 -6.35 4.27 -9.96
C LYS A 207 -7.56 4.16 -9.05
N LEU A 208 -7.50 3.27 -8.06
CA LEU A 208 -8.58 3.00 -7.10
C LEU A 208 -8.27 3.65 -5.74
N TYR A 209 -9.28 4.26 -5.12
CA TYR A 209 -9.39 4.38 -3.67
C TYR A 209 -10.32 3.28 -3.15
N SER A 210 -9.83 2.45 -2.24
CA SER A 210 -10.63 1.38 -1.62
C SER A 210 -11.08 1.76 -0.21
N ARG A 211 -12.37 2.06 -0.08
CA ARG A 211 -13.01 2.41 1.20
C ARG A 211 -13.13 1.20 2.13
N PHE A 212 -13.26 0.01 1.56
CA PHE A 212 -13.56 -1.24 2.29
C PHE A 212 -12.32 -2.11 2.56
N ALA A 213 -11.12 -1.58 2.31
CA ALA A 213 -9.85 -2.20 2.68
C ALA A 213 -9.09 -1.34 3.71
N PRO A 214 -9.62 -1.16 4.95
CA PRO A 214 -9.03 -0.28 5.96
C PRO A 214 -7.82 -0.90 6.66
N VAL A 215 -6.84 -0.05 7.01
CA VAL A 215 -5.80 -0.32 8.01
C VAL A 215 -5.84 0.73 9.12
N TYR A 216 -5.30 0.36 10.31
CA TYR A 216 -4.96 1.32 11.36
C TYR A 216 -3.55 1.81 11.14
#